data_4816a1f7392b16e9633fc25bd35e8d54
#
_entry.id   4816a1f7392b16e9633fc25bd35e8d54
#
_cell.length_a   1.000
_cell.length_b   1.000
_cell.length_c   1.000
_cell.angle_alpha   90.00
_cell.angle_beta   90.00
_cell.angle_gamma   90.00
#
_symmetry.space_group_name_H-M   'P 1'
#
loop_
_entity.id
_entity.type
_entity.pdbx_description
1 polymer ?
#
loop_
_entity_poly.entity_id
_entity_poly.type
_entity_poly.pdbx_seq_one_letter_code
_entity_poly.pdbx_strand_id
1 'polypeptide(L)'
;HVSGVAALGLSYAVKLRRHFKASEFVELLKKSAKPLDPYYSNGAVKRFYRNHLTHGASAMKVELSRYVGKMGEGLANAGELLNKIDGSGSDMVVPNVYVSEAATSTVDLASYFVNGENLTYTCTSADTAIATVKVTGTLMEVSGVKTGATRITVKVSNGTEQTITVTVRKKANDNGWM
;
A
#
# COMPACT_ATOMS: atom_id res chain seq x y z
N HIS A 1 -5.31 -1.31 20.83
CA HIS A 1 -4.21 -0.40 20.46
C HIS A 1 -3.52 -0.83 19.16
N VAL A 2 -3.14 -2.12 19.00
CA VAL A 2 -2.46 -2.61 17.78
C VAL A 2 -3.31 -2.38 16.54
N SER A 3 -4.61 -2.69 16.58
CA SER A 3 -5.53 -2.44 15.47
C SER A 3 -5.68 -0.95 15.12
N GLY A 4 -5.64 -0.07 16.13
CA GLY A 4 -5.64 1.38 15.90
C GLY A 4 -4.35 1.86 15.22
N VAL A 5 -3.18 1.36 15.63
CA VAL A 5 -1.90 1.65 14.99
C VAL A 5 -1.87 1.13 13.55
N ALA A 6 -2.40 -0.09 13.32
CA ALA A 6 -2.50 -0.66 11.98
C ALA A 6 -3.42 0.16 11.07
N ALA A 7 -4.60 0.57 11.57
CA ALA A 7 -5.53 1.41 10.81
C ALA A 7 -4.92 2.77 10.45
N LEU A 8 -4.19 3.40 11.37
CA LEU A 8 -3.46 4.65 11.11
C LEU A 8 -2.41 4.45 10.01
N GLY A 9 -1.62 3.37 10.11
CA GLY A 9 -0.60 3.04 9.11
C GLY A 9 -1.20 2.79 7.72
N LEU A 10 -2.28 2.04 7.62
CA LEU A 10 -2.97 1.80 6.35
C LEU A 10 -3.56 3.09 5.77
N SER A 11 -4.16 3.96 6.60
CA SER A 11 -4.65 5.26 6.16
C SER A 11 -3.53 6.15 5.62
N TYR A 12 -2.37 6.13 6.27
CA TYR A 12 -1.19 6.86 5.83
C TYR A 12 -0.62 6.30 4.53
N ALA A 13 -0.56 4.97 4.39
CA ALA A 13 -0.15 4.32 3.16
C ALA A 13 -1.03 4.73 1.97
N VAL A 14 -2.35 4.76 2.15
CA VAL A 14 -3.30 5.24 1.12
C VAL A 14 -3.03 6.68 0.74
N LYS A 15 -2.78 7.57 1.72
CA LYS A 15 -2.42 8.98 1.48
C LYS A 15 -1.16 9.11 0.62
N LEU A 16 -0.18 8.24 0.85
CA LEU A 16 1.08 8.19 0.10
C LEU A 16 0.98 7.35 -1.19
N ARG A 17 -0.21 6.84 -1.53
CA ARG A 17 -0.43 5.92 -2.67
C ARG A 17 0.49 4.70 -2.64
N ARG A 18 0.75 4.17 -1.43
CA ARG A 18 1.56 2.98 -1.21
C ARG A 18 0.69 1.79 -0.89
N HIS A 19 1.02 0.67 -1.49
CA HIS A 19 0.26 -0.57 -1.38
C HIS A 19 1.10 -1.67 -0.75
N PHE A 20 0.48 -2.47 0.09
CA PHE A 20 1.11 -3.56 0.80
C PHE A 20 0.23 -4.81 0.70
N LYS A 21 0.85 -5.94 0.48
CA LYS A 21 0.20 -7.22 0.78
C LYS A 21 0.01 -7.33 2.29
N ALA A 22 -0.99 -8.09 2.73
CA ALA A 22 -1.26 -8.26 4.15
C ALA A 22 -0.04 -8.75 4.94
N SER A 23 0.72 -9.69 4.37
CA SER A 23 1.95 -10.23 4.97
C SER A 23 3.05 -9.16 5.10
N GLU A 24 3.25 -8.32 4.08
CA GLU A 24 4.23 -7.24 4.08
C GLU A 24 3.90 -6.20 5.16
N PHE A 25 2.63 -5.83 5.28
CA PHE A 25 2.18 -4.88 6.28
C PHE A 25 2.31 -5.41 7.70
N VAL A 26 2.01 -6.71 7.92
CA VAL A 26 2.21 -7.38 9.22
C VAL A 26 3.69 -7.35 9.61
N GLU A 27 4.60 -7.65 8.69
CA GLU A 27 6.04 -7.59 8.96
C GLU A 27 6.52 -6.15 9.25
N LEU A 28 5.98 -5.16 8.55
CA LEU A 28 6.26 -3.75 8.85
C LEU A 28 5.81 -3.38 10.27
N LEU A 29 4.60 -3.80 10.65
CA LEU A 29 4.03 -3.55 11.96
C LEU A 29 4.88 -4.20 13.06
N LYS A 30 5.32 -5.44 12.88
CA LYS A 30 6.24 -6.13 13.79
C LYS A 30 7.58 -5.40 13.92
N LYS A 31 8.22 -5.07 12.79
CA LYS A 31 9.52 -4.38 12.74
C LYS A 31 9.46 -2.95 13.29
N SER A 32 8.28 -2.35 13.39
CA SER A 32 8.09 -1.03 14.00
C SER A 32 7.90 -1.09 15.52
N ALA A 33 7.66 -2.27 16.09
CA ALA A 33 7.45 -2.43 17.51
C ALA A 33 8.71 -2.07 18.32
N LYS A 34 8.50 -1.46 19.50
CA LYS A 34 9.59 -1.18 20.42
C LYS A 34 9.86 -2.41 21.30
N PRO A 35 11.05 -3.04 21.22
CA PRO A 35 11.36 -4.23 21.99
C PRO A 35 11.22 -3.96 23.50
N LEU A 36 10.63 -4.90 24.23
CA LEU A 36 10.47 -4.83 25.68
C LEU A 36 11.55 -5.59 26.47
N ASP A 37 12.20 -6.55 25.84
CA ASP A 37 13.22 -7.39 26.46
C ASP A 37 14.34 -6.62 27.18
N PRO A 38 14.87 -5.48 26.65
CA PRO A 38 15.88 -4.68 27.36
C PRO A 38 15.41 -4.16 28.70
N TYR A 39 14.09 -3.96 28.89
CA TYR A 39 13.53 -3.51 30.16
C TYR A 39 13.33 -4.64 31.18
N TYR A 40 13.37 -5.89 30.73
CA TYR A 40 13.14 -7.08 31.55
C TYR A 40 14.44 -7.83 31.88
N SER A 41 15.47 -7.71 31.05
CA SER A 41 16.72 -8.47 31.16
C SER A 41 17.57 -8.09 32.42
N ASN A 42 17.35 -6.90 32.97
CA ASN A 42 18.15 -6.38 34.10
C ASN A 42 17.65 -6.83 35.47
N GLY A 43 16.95 -7.95 35.58
CA GLY A 43 16.43 -8.44 36.89
C GLY A 43 15.37 -7.53 37.51
N ALA A 44 14.67 -6.73 36.68
CA ALA A 44 13.63 -5.82 37.17
C ALA A 44 12.51 -6.60 37.87
N VAL A 45 12.11 -6.15 39.04
CA VAL A 45 11.04 -6.72 39.85
C VAL A 45 9.88 -5.73 39.90
N LYS A 46 8.70 -6.16 39.45
CA LYS A 46 7.45 -5.41 39.61
C LYS A 46 6.69 -5.91 40.83
N ARG A 47 6.14 -4.97 41.59
CA ARG A 47 5.24 -5.27 42.71
C ARG A 47 3.81 -4.99 42.22
N PHE A 48 2.94 -6.00 42.35
CA PHE A 48 1.51 -5.87 42.06
C PHE A 48 0.74 -6.02 43.38
N TYR A 49 -0.19 -5.13 43.61
CA TYR A 49 -1.07 -5.17 44.76
C TYR A 49 -2.40 -5.83 44.35
N ARG A 50 -2.86 -6.82 45.10
CA ARG A 50 -4.15 -7.46 44.89
C ARG A 50 -5.31 -6.51 45.15
N ASN A 51 -5.12 -5.54 46.00
CA ASN A 51 -6.08 -4.53 46.36
C ASN A 51 -5.36 -3.17 46.48
N HIS A 52 -5.74 -2.22 45.58
CA HIS A 52 -5.14 -0.89 45.63
C HIS A 52 -5.64 -0.02 46.79
N LEU A 53 -6.65 -0.44 47.53
CA LEU A 53 -7.09 0.26 48.75
C LEU A 53 -6.24 -0.10 49.98
N THR A 54 -5.56 -1.25 49.94
CA THR A 54 -4.77 -1.75 51.10
C THR A 54 -3.28 -1.92 50.79
N HIS A 55 -2.72 -1.07 50.06
CA HIS A 55 -1.34 -1.03 49.49
C HIS A 55 -0.19 -1.73 50.22
N GLY A 56 -0.31 -2.72 50.96
CA GLY A 56 0.84 -3.30 51.67
C GLY A 56 0.78 -4.78 51.97
N ALA A 57 -0.40 -5.28 52.27
CA ALA A 57 -0.54 -6.63 52.82
C ALA A 57 -0.53 -7.77 51.76
N SER A 58 -0.64 -7.47 50.48
CA SER A 58 -0.83 -8.47 49.42
C SER A 58 0.00 -8.19 48.17
N ALA A 59 1.20 -7.64 48.29
CA ALA A 59 2.05 -7.40 47.14
C ALA A 59 2.63 -8.71 46.59
N MET A 60 2.29 -9.00 45.34
CA MET A 60 2.95 -10.06 44.57
C MET A 60 4.18 -9.49 43.89
N LYS A 61 5.34 -10.06 44.13
CA LYS A 61 6.56 -9.74 43.39
C LYS A 61 6.63 -10.62 42.17
N VAL A 62 6.80 -9.98 40.99
CA VAL A 62 7.02 -10.70 39.75
C VAL A 62 8.38 -10.30 39.21
N GLU A 63 9.24 -11.29 39.05
CA GLU A 63 10.54 -11.13 38.39
C GLU A 63 10.35 -11.09 36.90
N LEU A 64 10.69 -9.98 36.25
CA LEU A 64 10.43 -9.72 34.83
C LEU A 64 11.38 -10.47 33.90
N SER A 65 12.56 -10.87 34.37
CA SER A 65 13.55 -11.64 33.59
C SER A 65 13.00 -12.93 33.02
N ARG A 66 12.01 -13.57 33.70
CA ARG A 66 11.33 -14.78 33.20
C ARG A 66 10.46 -14.55 31.95
N TYR A 67 10.21 -13.29 31.56
CA TYR A 67 9.39 -12.92 30.40
C TYR A 67 10.23 -12.47 29.19
N VAL A 68 11.56 -12.42 29.30
CA VAL A 68 12.46 -12.15 28.19
C VAL A 68 12.19 -13.17 27.06
N GLY A 69 12.01 -12.70 25.83
CA GLY A 69 11.66 -13.50 24.66
C GLY A 69 10.22 -14.03 24.64
N LYS A 70 9.35 -13.62 25.60
CA LYS A 70 7.96 -14.13 25.70
C LYS A 70 6.90 -13.05 25.48
N MET A 71 7.32 -11.82 25.20
CA MET A 71 6.44 -10.66 25.09
C MET A 71 6.16 -10.27 23.63
N GLY A 72 6.37 -11.19 22.69
CA GLY A 72 6.25 -10.94 21.25
C GLY A 72 7.27 -9.92 20.76
N GLU A 73 6.95 -9.20 19.69
CA GLU A 73 7.86 -8.20 19.08
C GLU A 73 8.00 -6.92 19.93
N GLY A 74 7.09 -6.70 20.87
CA GLY A 74 7.16 -5.57 21.78
C GLY A 74 5.94 -4.64 21.76
N LEU A 75 6.15 -3.39 22.11
CA LEU A 75 5.11 -2.36 22.20
C LEU A 75 4.87 -1.74 20.84
N ALA A 76 3.62 -1.69 20.40
CA ALA A 76 3.22 -1.03 19.14
C ALA A 76 3.68 0.44 19.12
N ASN A 77 4.36 0.83 18.05
CA ASN A 77 4.92 2.17 17.86
C ASN A 77 4.40 2.77 16.54
N ALA A 78 3.44 3.67 16.66
CA ALA A 78 2.81 4.30 15.51
C ALA A 78 3.78 5.19 14.71
N GLY A 79 4.62 5.98 15.39
CA GLY A 79 5.58 6.87 14.72
C GLY A 79 6.58 6.08 13.88
N GLU A 80 7.14 5.00 14.44
CA GLU A 80 8.09 4.16 13.69
C GLU A 80 7.41 3.41 12.54
N LEU A 81 6.14 3.01 12.70
CA LEU A 81 5.38 2.42 11.59
C LEU A 81 5.22 3.41 10.43
N LEU A 82 4.84 4.66 10.71
CA LEU A 82 4.71 5.68 9.68
C LEU A 82 6.04 5.95 8.96
N ASN A 83 7.15 6.05 9.71
CA ASN A 83 8.49 6.21 9.12
C ASN A 83 8.86 5.04 8.20
N LYS A 84 8.53 3.81 8.59
CA LYS A 84 8.79 2.63 7.75
C LYS A 84 7.92 2.58 6.51
N ILE A 85 6.68 3.08 6.58
CA ILE A 85 5.79 3.18 5.43
C ILE A 85 6.35 4.14 4.38
N ASP A 86 6.97 5.25 4.77
CA ASP A 86 7.59 6.20 3.85
C ASP A 86 8.67 5.57 2.95
N GLY A 87 9.40 4.59 3.46
CA GLY A 87 10.47 3.89 2.74
C GLY A 87 10.06 2.58 2.07
N SER A 88 8.78 2.16 2.15
CA SER A 88 8.34 0.81 1.77
C SER A 88 7.10 0.84 0.88
N GLY A 89 6.71 -0.32 0.40
CA GLY A 89 5.56 -0.55 -0.45
C GLY A 89 5.95 -1.20 -1.77
N SER A 90 4.97 -1.66 -2.51
CA SER A 90 5.15 -2.27 -3.84
C SER A 90 4.26 -1.59 -4.86
N ASP A 91 4.72 -1.61 -6.12
CA ASP A 91 3.92 -1.16 -7.24
C ASP A 91 2.68 -2.03 -7.42
N MET A 92 1.57 -1.41 -7.81
CA MET A 92 0.35 -2.12 -8.22
C MET A 92 0.36 -2.41 -9.71
N VAL A 93 -0.43 -3.40 -10.11
CA VAL A 93 -0.68 -3.67 -11.53
C VAL A 93 -1.61 -2.60 -12.08
N VAL A 94 -1.19 -1.93 -13.15
CA VAL A 94 -2.04 -1.00 -13.90
C VAL A 94 -3.18 -1.79 -14.55
N PRO A 95 -4.46 -1.40 -14.37
CA PRO A 95 -5.58 -2.16 -14.88
C PRO A 95 -5.68 -2.11 -16.43
N ASN A 96 -6.30 -3.13 -17.00
CA ASN A 96 -6.70 -3.12 -18.41
C ASN A 96 -7.70 -1.99 -18.68
N VAL A 97 -7.61 -1.40 -19.86
CA VAL A 97 -8.45 -0.25 -20.25
C VAL A 97 -9.50 -0.69 -21.25
N TYR A 98 -10.72 -0.24 -21.02
CA TYR A 98 -11.84 -0.39 -21.96
C TYR A 98 -12.27 0.99 -22.42
N VAL A 99 -12.32 1.20 -23.73
CA VAL A 99 -12.67 2.48 -24.33
C VAL A 99 -13.57 2.23 -25.56
N SER A 100 -14.46 3.16 -25.87
CA SER A 100 -15.25 3.10 -27.11
C SER A 100 -14.48 3.71 -28.28
N GLU A 101 -14.85 3.36 -29.51
CA GLU A 101 -14.34 4.06 -30.69
C GLU A 101 -14.61 5.57 -30.60
N ALA A 102 -13.65 6.38 -31.02
CA ALA A 102 -13.67 7.84 -30.97
C ALA A 102 -13.85 8.42 -29.53
N ALA A 103 -13.61 7.62 -28.48
CA ALA A 103 -13.61 8.07 -27.08
C ALA A 103 -12.21 7.97 -26.49
N THR A 104 -12.00 8.68 -25.37
CA THR A 104 -10.74 8.68 -24.62
C THR A 104 -11.02 8.23 -23.19
N SER A 105 -10.14 7.41 -22.65
CA SER A 105 -10.10 7.02 -21.23
C SER A 105 -8.80 7.47 -20.60
N THR A 106 -8.86 8.00 -19.40
CA THR A 106 -7.70 8.51 -18.68
C THR A 106 -7.40 7.66 -17.46
N VAL A 107 -6.12 7.32 -17.25
CA VAL A 107 -5.62 6.58 -16.10
C VAL A 107 -4.50 7.39 -15.45
N ASP A 108 -4.61 7.67 -14.15
CA ASP A 108 -3.53 8.29 -13.38
C ASP A 108 -2.53 7.22 -12.95
N LEU A 109 -1.41 7.13 -13.66
CA LEU A 109 -0.35 6.14 -13.43
C LEU A 109 0.29 6.30 -12.05
N ALA A 110 0.39 7.52 -11.52
CA ALA A 110 0.97 7.76 -10.20
C ALA A 110 0.26 6.96 -9.08
N SER A 111 -1.01 6.60 -9.29
CA SER A 111 -1.77 5.80 -8.32
C SER A 111 -1.31 4.35 -8.20
N TYR A 112 -0.51 3.85 -9.14
CA TYR A 112 -0.11 2.44 -9.23
C TYR A 112 1.36 2.20 -8.86
N PHE A 113 2.16 3.24 -8.74
CA PHE A 113 3.59 3.11 -8.47
C PHE A 113 3.99 3.81 -7.17
N VAL A 114 4.93 3.22 -6.44
CA VAL A 114 5.50 3.82 -5.24
C VAL A 114 6.21 5.12 -5.61
N ASN A 115 5.91 6.21 -4.91
CA ASN A 115 6.36 7.58 -5.25
C ASN A 115 5.96 8.03 -6.67
N GLY A 116 4.86 7.53 -7.18
CA GLY A 116 4.43 7.71 -8.55
C GLY A 116 4.35 9.16 -9.03
N GLU A 117 4.09 10.13 -8.14
CA GLU A 117 4.06 11.55 -8.47
C GLU A 117 5.44 12.12 -8.89
N ASN A 118 6.53 11.47 -8.44
CA ASN A 118 7.91 11.86 -8.75
C ASN A 118 8.52 11.04 -9.88
N LEU A 119 7.75 10.15 -10.50
CA LEU A 119 8.21 9.30 -11.59
C LEU A 119 7.78 9.87 -12.94
N THR A 120 8.57 9.57 -13.98
CA THR A 120 8.20 9.85 -15.37
C THR A 120 7.75 8.57 -16.06
N TYR A 121 6.76 8.72 -16.95
CA TYR A 121 6.09 7.62 -17.61
C TYR A 121 6.20 7.74 -19.12
N THR A 122 6.44 6.61 -19.78
CA THR A 122 6.40 6.50 -21.24
C THR A 122 5.50 5.33 -21.61
N CYS A 123 4.50 5.58 -22.47
CA CYS A 123 3.57 4.57 -22.90
C CYS A 123 3.65 4.40 -24.43
N THR A 124 3.65 3.14 -24.88
CA THR A 124 3.71 2.81 -26.29
C THR A 124 2.60 1.81 -26.63
N SER A 125 1.79 2.11 -27.65
CA SER A 125 0.79 1.19 -28.18
C SER A 125 1.45 0.24 -29.18
N ALA A 126 1.14 -1.05 -29.08
CA ALA A 126 1.59 -2.06 -30.02
C ALA A 126 0.86 -1.95 -31.39
N ASP A 127 -0.36 -1.41 -31.40
CA ASP A 127 -1.12 -1.16 -32.63
C ASP A 127 -1.91 0.15 -32.52
N THR A 128 -1.38 1.19 -33.14
CA THR A 128 -1.99 2.53 -33.15
C THR A 128 -3.25 2.62 -34.04
N ALA A 129 -3.48 1.64 -34.91
CA ALA A 129 -4.71 1.57 -35.70
C ALA A 129 -5.91 1.13 -34.81
N ILE A 130 -5.67 0.48 -33.70
CA ILE A 130 -6.72 0.07 -32.75
C ILE A 130 -6.85 1.11 -31.63
N ALA A 131 -5.74 1.50 -31.00
CA ALA A 131 -5.75 2.52 -29.93
C ALA A 131 -4.46 3.31 -29.93
N THR A 132 -4.56 4.62 -29.71
CA THR A 132 -3.42 5.49 -29.46
C THR A 132 -3.29 5.81 -27.97
N VAL A 133 -2.07 6.13 -27.56
CA VAL A 133 -1.79 6.50 -26.18
C VAL A 133 -0.95 7.78 -26.13
N LYS A 134 -1.28 8.68 -25.19
CA LYS A 134 -0.51 9.87 -24.87
C LYS A 134 -0.32 9.95 -23.37
N VAL A 135 0.85 10.43 -22.95
CA VAL A 135 1.14 10.68 -21.51
C VAL A 135 1.36 12.17 -21.32
N THR A 136 0.70 12.73 -20.32
CA THR A 136 0.87 14.11 -19.90
C THR A 136 1.07 14.13 -18.37
N GLY A 137 2.30 14.35 -17.93
CA GLY A 137 2.66 14.18 -16.52
C GLY A 137 2.46 12.75 -16.05
N THR A 138 1.54 12.54 -15.09
CA THR A 138 1.19 11.20 -14.58
C THR A 138 -0.03 10.58 -15.26
N LEU A 139 -0.72 11.35 -16.12
CA LEU A 139 -1.95 10.91 -16.76
C LEU A 139 -1.67 10.22 -18.10
N MET A 140 -2.10 8.98 -18.21
CA MET A 140 -2.12 8.22 -19.45
C MET A 140 -3.50 8.34 -20.09
N GLU A 141 -3.57 8.93 -21.27
CA GLU A 141 -4.78 9.06 -22.09
C GLU A 141 -4.76 8.00 -23.19
N VAL A 142 -5.76 7.15 -23.22
CA VAL A 142 -5.94 6.10 -24.22
C VAL A 142 -7.13 6.44 -25.09
N SER A 143 -6.91 6.64 -26.40
CA SER A 143 -7.97 6.94 -27.38
C SER A 143 -8.26 5.74 -28.25
N GLY A 144 -9.52 5.32 -28.29
CA GLY A 144 -10.00 4.23 -29.12
C GLY A 144 -10.14 4.69 -30.56
N VAL A 145 -9.45 4.01 -31.48
CA VAL A 145 -9.49 4.32 -32.95
C VAL A 145 -10.44 3.37 -33.68
N LYS A 146 -10.26 2.07 -33.48
CA LYS A 146 -11.05 1.03 -34.16
C LYS A 146 -11.32 -0.13 -33.21
N THR A 147 -12.49 -0.73 -33.31
CA THR A 147 -12.86 -1.93 -32.55
C THR A 147 -11.79 -3.01 -32.65
N GLY A 148 -11.34 -3.52 -31.51
CA GLY A 148 -10.30 -4.53 -31.41
C GLY A 148 -9.64 -4.51 -30.06
N ALA A 149 -8.54 -5.25 -29.91
CA ALA A 149 -7.71 -5.26 -28.71
C ALA A 149 -6.25 -5.06 -29.09
N THR A 150 -5.55 -4.24 -28.33
CA THR A 150 -4.11 -4.02 -28.46
C THR A 150 -3.45 -4.01 -27.07
N ARG A 151 -2.12 -3.99 -27.04
CA ARG A 151 -1.35 -3.87 -25.81
C ARG A 151 -0.71 -2.50 -25.74
N ILE A 152 -0.68 -1.95 -24.54
CA ILE A 152 0.13 -0.77 -24.22
C ILE A 152 1.19 -1.17 -23.23
N THR A 153 2.45 -0.86 -23.57
CA THR A 153 3.58 -1.00 -22.66
C THR A 153 3.77 0.31 -21.91
N VAL A 154 3.74 0.24 -20.58
CA VAL A 154 4.01 1.35 -19.66
C VAL A 154 5.40 1.17 -19.11
N LYS A 155 6.31 2.10 -19.41
CA LYS A 155 7.68 2.16 -18.85
C LYS A 155 7.78 3.29 -17.85
N VAL A 156 8.42 3.03 -16.72
CA VAL A 156 8.55 3.97 -15.62
C VAL A 156 10.03 4.28 -15.38
N SER A 157 10.34 5.49 -14.97
CA SER A 157 11.74 5.93 -14.73
C SER A 157 12.48 5.16 -13.63
N ASN A 158 11.76 4.44 -12.76
CA ASN A 158 12.36 3.55 -11.76
C ASN A 158 12.79 2.17 -12.32
N GLY A 159 12.66 1.96 -13.65
CA GLY A 159 12.98 0.71 -14.33
C GLY A 159 11.83 -0.31 -14.41
N THR A 160 10.69 -0.02 -13.79
CA THR A 160 9.51 -0.91 -13.88
C THR A 160 8.90 -0.82 -15.27
N GLU A 161 8.51 -1.97 -15.82
CA GLU A 161 7.76 -2.06 -17.08
C GLU A 161 6.53 -2.94 -16.86
N GLN A 162 5.37 -2.47 -17.32
CA GLN A 162 4.11 -3.21 -17.28
C GLN A 162 3.43 -3.19 -18.63
N THR A 163 2.76 -4.28 -18.98
CA THR A 163 1.97 -4.38 -20.21
C THR A 163 0.49 -4.56 -19.85
N ILE A 164 -0.35 -3.67 -20.35
CA ILE A 164 -1.79 -3.70 -20.17
C ILE A 164 -2.50 -4.00 -21.47
N THR A 165 -3.69 -4.60 -21.39
CA THR A 165 -4.55 -4.81 -22.55
C THR A 165 -5.53 -3.65 -22.66
N VAL A 166 -5.64 -3.09 -23.86
CA VAL A 166 -6.67 -2.10 -24.22
C VAL A 166 -7.66 -2.76 -25.14
N THR A 167 -8.93 -2.71 -24.76
CA THR A 167 -10.04 -3.20 -25.59
C THR A 167 -10.88 -2.03 -26.06
N VAL A 168 -10.91 -1.82 -27.37
CA VAL A 168 -11.76 -0.82 -28.00
C VAL A 168 -13.07 -1.48 -28.43
N ARG A 169 -14.17 -0.94 -27.92
CA ARG A 169 -15.52 -1.41 -28.24
C ARG A 169 -16.17 -0.49 -29.25
N LYS A 170 -17.07 -1.05 -30.09
CA LYS A 170 -17.91 -0.23 -30.97
C LYS A 170 -18.71 0.75 -30.10
N LYS A 171 -18.82 2.00 -30.54
CA LYS A 171 -19.67 2.98 -29.86
C LYS A 171 -21.11 2.42 -29.88
N ALA A 172 -21.73 2.35 -28.67
CA ALA A 172 -23.12 1.99 -28.57
C ALA A 172 -23.95 3.04 -29.36
N ASN A 173 -24.85 2.57 -30.25
CA ASN A 173 -25.82 3.48 -30.84
C ASN A 173 -26.78 3.92 -29.69
N ASP A 174 -27.05 5.21 -29.62
CA ASP A 174 -27.99 5.81 -28.64
C ASP A 174 -29.48 5.46 -28.91
N ASN A 175 -29.72 4.50 -29.81
CA ASN A 175 -31.05 3.96 -29.99
C ASN A 175 -31.39 3.12 -28.76
N GLY A 176 -31.97 3.79 -27.78
CA GLY A 176 -32.48 3.16 -26.59
C GLY A 176 -33.34 1.95 -26.91
N TRP A 177 -33.49 1.09 -25.97
CA TRP A 177 -34.45 -0.01 -26.00
C TRP A 177 -35.84 0.54 -26.37
N MET A 178 -36.29 0.21 -27.60
CA MET A 178 -37.72 0.24 -27.95
C MET A 178 -38.29 -1.15 -27.76
#